data_f8064461b126ac03da9b0265dbb9cb9c
#
_entry.id   f8064461b126ac03da9b0265dbb9cb9c
#
_cell.length_a   1.000
_cell.length_b   1.000
_cell.length_c   1.000
_cell.angle_alpha   90.00
_cell.angle_beta   90.00
_cell.angle_gamma   90.00
#
_symmetry.space_group_name_H-M   'P 1'
#
loop_
_entity.id
_entity.type
_entity.pdbx_description
1 polymer ?
#
loop_
_entity_poly.entity_id
_entity_poly.type
_entity_poly.pdbx_seq_one_letter_code
_entity_poly.pdbx_strand_id
1 'polypeptide(L)'
;SPGSAVTGGTLNTSGALIVRATAVGSETQLAHIGQMITEAQATKAPVQRLADRISSVFVPTIIVLSLLTLAGWLIAGAGVQSAITAAVAVLVVACPCALGLATPTALLVGSGKAAQMGILISSAEVLERTRSIDTILLDKTGTLTKGAMSLESVILPDGSANSPDSQSSEDALSVTASLESASEHPIARALTAAARERELPSHPVRELRNHPGLGVSALAEDGALLLAGRVSWLRKLGISLPESALSAISEAEATGATVVASARVEGWQETSSAGDTASTQASEPTQEDEDGGIIVDMAVGGMTCASCVRRVERKLGKLDGVQAQVNLATESARITLKHDYSDAQLEEVVKAAGYEPQVRSRRLASAQAPTATLTPQTRELPEHLDGALLGAFVVRDTVKESSKDAIAQLKALGITPTLLTGDHESAARFVASQVGIDSVIAGVLPQDKRDAVMRLQEEGHQVAMVGDGVNDAAALAQASTQGLGIAMGSGADSAIAVADMTLVSSDPTMAAAAIRISRATLKVIKENLFWAFFYNVIMIPLAIFGLLNPMLASAAMAMSSVCVVLNSMRLRRAH
;
A
#
# COMPACT_ATOMS: atom_id res chain seq x y z
N SER A 1 11.80 -17.34 3.67
CA SER A 1 13.24 -17.09 3.47
C SER A 1 13.78 -16.12 4.53
N PRO A 2 15.10 -16.12 4.81
CA PRO A 2 15.68 -15.14 5.71
C PRO A 2 15.33 -13.70 5.28
N GLY A 3 14.88 -12.88 6.24
CA GLY A 3 14.43 -11.51 5.96
C GLY A 3 12.95 -11.35 5.64
N SER A 4 12.18 -12.42 5.50
CA SER A 4 10.72 -12.35 5.30
C SER A 4 10.03 -11.83 6.56
N ALA A 5 9.07 -10.92 6.39
CA ALA A 5 8.26 -10.41 7.49
C ALA A 5 7.26 -11.48 7.97
N VAL A 6 7.11 -11.60 9.29
CA VAL A 6 6.10 -12.45 9.93
C VAL A 6 5.28 -11.61 10.92
N THR A 7 3.99 -11.88 10.99
CA THR A 7 3.09 -11.11 11.86
C THR A 7 2.93 -11.83 13.21
N GLY A 8 3.13 -11.11 14.29
CA GLY A 8 2.89 -11.60 15.65
C GLY A 8 1.44 -12.04 15.85
N GLY A 9 1.23 -13.17 16.54
CA GLY A 9 -0.10 -13.76 16.76
C GLY A 9 -0.53 -14.77 15.70
N THR A 10 0.25 -14.99 14.64
CA THR A 10 0.00 -16.05 13.66
C THR A 10 0.60 -17.38 14.12
N LEU A 11 -0.03 -18.50 13.71
CA LEU A 11 0.41 -19.84 14.07
C LEU A 11 1.36 -20.39 12.99
N ASN A 12 2.57 -20.79 13.38
CA ASN A 12 3.46 -21.53 12.50
C ASN A 12 2.93 -22.96 12.31
N THR A 13 2.61 -23.34 11.08
CA THR A 13 2.02 -24.64 10.77
C THR A 13 3.04 -25.73 10.52
N SER A 14 4.29 -25.39 10.17
CA SER A 14 5.34 -26.37 9.88
C SER A 14 6.74 -25.76 10.05
N GLY A 15 7.71 -26.62 10.42
CA GLY A 15 9.11 -26.24 10.57
C GLY A 15 9.40 -25.37 11.81
N ALA A 16 10.68 -25.02 11.99
CA ALA A 16 11.15 -24.12 13.05
C ALA A 16 11.56 -22.77 12.44
N LEU A 17 11.08 -21.67 13.02
CA LEU A 17 11.41 -20.32 12.61
C LEU A 17 12.23 -19.62 13.70
N ILE A 18 13.30 -18.95 13.30
CA ILE A 18 14.00 -17.98 14.15
C ILE A 18 13.49 -16.59 13.76
N VAL A 19 12.79 -15.94 14.68
CA VAL A 19 12.15 -14.64 14.44
C VAL A 19 12.82 -13.57 15.30
N ARG A 20 13.13 -12.42 14.68
CA ARG A 20 13.55 -11.23 15.41
C ARG A 20 12.36 -10.30 15.58
N ALA A 21 11.99 -9.96 16.81
CA ALA A 21 10.96 -8.98 17.07
C ALA A 21 11.41 -7.59 16.59
N THR A 22 10.62 -6.95 15.74
CA THR A 22 10.86 -5.59 15.22
C THR A 22 10.00 -4.55 15.92
N ALA A 23 8.87 -4.98 16.51
CA ALA A 23 7.97 -4.15 17.31
C ALA A 23 7.47 -4.95 18.52
N VAL A 24 7.26 -4.30 19.66
CA VAL A 24 6.81 -4.92 20.90
C VAL A 24 5.72 -4.06 21.58
N GLY A 25 4.88 -4.69 22.40
CA GLY A 25 3.83 -3.99 23.16
C GLY A 25 2.80 -3.32 22.25
N SER A 26 2.55 -2.02 22.47
CA SER A 26 1.57 -1.22 21.73
C SER A 26 1.93 -0.98 20.26
N GLU A 27 3.18 -1.16 19.88
CA GLU A 27 3.65 -0.95 18.51
C GLU A 27 3.49 -2.19 17.62
N THR A 28 3.03 -3.32 18.16
CA THR A 28 2.78 -4.53 17.37
C THR A 28 1.55 -4.36 16.47
N GLN A 29 1.55 -5.01 15.31
CA GLN A 29 0.37 -5.05 14.44
C GLN A 29 -0.86 -5.58 15.17
N LEU A 30 -0.70 -6.57 16.05
CA LEU A 30 -1.81 -7.11 16.84
C LEU A 30 -2.39 -6.08 17.80
N ALA A 31 -1.55 -5.27 18.46
CA ALA A 31 -2.01 -4.19 19.34
C ALA A 31 -2.73 -3.09 18.54
N HIS A 32 -2.21 -2.74 17.38
CA HIS A 32 -2.82 -1.76 16.47
C HIS A 32 -4.20 -2.23 15.97
N ILE A 33 -4.33 -3.50 15.59
CA ILE A 33 -5.62 -4.13 15.25
C ILE A 33 -6.59 -4.04 16.43
N GLY A 34 -6.13 -4.36 17.64
CA GLY A 34 -6.94 -4.25 18.86
C GLY A 34 -7.41 -2.82 19.12
N GLN A 35 -6.56 -1.84 18.94
CA GLN A 35 -6.89 -0.43 19.07
C GLN A 35 -7.92 0.02 18.03
N MET A 36 -7.72 -0.29 16.74
CA MET A 36 -8.68 0.02 15.68
C MET A 36 -10.07 -0.57 15.96
N ILE A 37 -10.15 -1.81 16.43
CA ILE A 37 -11.42 -2.43 16.80
C ILE A 37 -12.07 -1.67 17.97
N THR A 38 -11.30 -1.27 18.97
CA THR A 38 -11.79 -0.52 20.12
C THR A 38 -12.30 0.87 19.72
N GLU A 39 -11.56 1.58 18.87
CA GLU A 39 -11.95 2.88 18.33
C GLU A 39 -13.20 2.78 17.45
N ALA A 40 -13.29 1.73 16.60
CA ALA A 40 -14.48 1.46 15.80
C ALA A 40 -15.74 1.27 16.67
N GLN A 41 -15.59 0.66 17.84
CA GLN A 41 -16.70 0.47 18.79
C GLN A 41 -17.04 1.74 19.57
N ALA A 42 -16.09 2.65 19.78
CA ALA A 42 -16.29 3.89 20.52
C ALA A 42 -17.05 4.96 19.71
N THR A 43 -17.00 4.90 18.38
CA THR A 43 -17.62 5.89 17.49
C THR A 43 -19.09 5.56 17.25
N LYS A 44 -20.01 6.50 17.57
CA LYS A 44 -21.45 6.32 17.31
C LYS A 44 -21.78 6.53 15.84
N ALA A 45 -22.30 5.51 15.17
CA ALA A 45 -22.83 5.61 13.82
C ALA A 45 -24.02 6.60 13.73
N PRO A 46 -24.24 7.26 12.58
CA PRO A 46 -25.40 8.13 12.34
C PRO A 46 -26.74 7.44 12.64
N VAL A 47 -26.88 6.15 12.31
CA VAL A 47 -28.06 5.35 12.61
C VAL A 47 -28.29 5.22 14.13
N GLN A 48 -27.25 5.16 14.93
CA GLN A 48 -27.35 5.14 16.39
C GLN A 48 -27.77 6.49 16.95
N ARG A 49 -27.22 7.60 16.39
CA ARG A 49 -27.66 8.97 16.72
C ARG A 49 -29.13 9.19 16.40
N LEU A 50 -29.63 8.62 15.30
CA LEU A 50 -31.05 8.65 14.95
C LEU A 50 -31.90 7.90 15.99
N ALA A 51 -31.47 6.69 16.38
CA ALA A 51 -32.14 5.92 17.42
C ALA A 51 -32.19 6.65 18.77
N ASP A 52 -31.09 7.29 19.18
CA ASP A 52 -31.02 8.12 20.39
C ASP A 52 -31.99 9.31 20.31
N ARG A 53 -32.09 10.00 19.15
CA ARG A 53 -33.03 11.11 18.92
C ARG A 53 -34.49 10.65 19.00
N ILE A 54 -34.83 9.51 18.36
CA ILE A 54 -36.17 8.95 18.44
C ILE A 54 -36.50 8.62 19.89
N SER A 55 -35.59 7.99 20.64
CA SER A 55 -35.78 7.65 22.06
C SER A 55 -36.02 8.88 22.94
N SER A 56 -35.35 10.01 22.65
CA SER A 56 -35.51 11.25 23.43
C SER A 56 -36.89 11.89 23.30
N VAL A 57 -37.63 11.63 22.22
CA VAL A 57 -39.02 12.05 22.04
C VAL A 57 -39.99 10.97 22.53
N PHE A 58 -39.65 9.71 22.25
CA PHE A 58 -40.50 8.56 22.57
C PHE A 58 -40.73 8.39 24.09
N VAL A 59 -39.68 8.48 24.90
CA VAL A 59 -39.78 8.24 26.36
C VAL A 59 -40.72 9.26 27.04
N PRO A 60 -40.60 10.59 26.86
CA PRO A 60 -41.55 11.54 27.38
C PRO A 60 -43.00 11.29 26.92
N THR A 61 -43.17 10.97 25.63
CA THR A 61 -44.50 10.66 25.07
C THR A 61 -45.15 9.46 25.77
N ILE A 62 -44.39 8.43 26.05
CA ILE A 62 -44.89 7.23 26.76
C ILE A 62 -45.25 7.55 28.21
N ILE A 63 -44.48 8.39 28.90
CA ILE A 63 -44.83 8.79 30.28
C ILE A 63 -46.18 9.50 30.27
N VAL A 64 -46.41 10.42 29.35
CA VAL A 64 -47.72 11.09 29.21
C VAL A 64 -48.80 10.09 28.89
N LEU A 65 -48.59 9.16 27.99
CA LEU A 65 -49.54 8.14 27.58
C LEU A 65 -49.89 7.20 28.74
N SER A 66 -48.92 6.83 29.57
CA SER A 66 -49.13 6.02 30.78
C SER A 66 -50.00 6.78 31.78
N LEU A 67 -49.73 8.07 32.00
CA LEU A 67 -50.57 8.90 32.90
C LEU A 67 -52.01 9.08 32.36
N LEU A 68 -52.15 9.25 31.06
CA LEU A 68 -53.48 9.30 30.42
C LEU A 68 -54.20 7.95 30.52
N THR A 69 -53.50 6.84 30.41
CA THR A 69 -54.06 5.50 30.60
C THR A 69 -54.53 5.32 32.04
N LEU A 70 -53.72 5.72 33.04
CA LEU A 70 -54.10 5.69 34.45
C LEU A 70 -55.39 6.50 34.66
N ALA A 71 -55.40 7.75 34.22
CA ALA A 71 -56.55 8.63 34.36
C ALA A 71 -57.82 8.06 33.68
N GLY A 72 -57.68 7.56 32.45
CA GLY A 72 -58.77 6.97 31.69
C GLY A 72 -59.42 5.78 32.42
N TRP A 73 -58.62 4.87 32.96
CA TRP A 73 -59.09 3.70 33.70
C TRP A 73 -59.77 4.11 35.02
N LEU A 74 -59.27 5.10 35.74
CA LEU A 74 -59.89 5.64 36.95
C LEU A 74 -61.24 6.31 36.67
N ILE A 75 -61.31 7.13 35.59
CA ILE A 75 -62.55 7.80 35.14
C ILE A 75 -63.58 6.78 34.69
N ALA A 76 -63.15 5.70 34.03
CA ALA A 76 -64.03 4.60 33.59
C ALA A 76 -64.56 3.73 34.78
N GLY A 77 -64.18 4.07 36.01
CA GLY A 77 -64.67 3.36 37.21
C GLY A 77 -63.97 2.00 37.46
N ALA A 78 -62.89 1.71 36.78
CA ALA A 78 -62.09 0.53 37.04
C ALA A 78 -61.38 0.68 38.39
N GLY A 79 -61.20 -0.40 39.14
CA GLY A 79 -60.49 -0.35 40.42
C GLY A 79 -59.06 0.18 40.27
N VAL A 80 -58.56 0.86 41.30
CA VAL A 80 -57.22 1.49 41.32
C VAL A 80 -56.11 0.50 40.92
N GLN A 81 -56.25 -0.75 41.35
CA GLN A 81 -55.30 -1.81 40.99
C GLN A 81 -55.23 -2.06 39.49
N SER A 82 -56.36 -2.14 38.78
CA SER A 82 -56.41 -2.33 37.34
C SER A 82 -55.85 -1.13 36.60
N ALA A 83 -56.14 0.09 37.05
CA ALA A 83 -55.62 1.33 36.48
C ALA A 83 -54.08 1.41 36.60
N ILE A 84 -53.55 1.12 37.76
CA ILE A 84 -52.10 1.08 38.01
C ILE A 84 -51.46 -0.03 37.16
N THR A 85 -52.05 -1.21 37.10
CA THR A 85 -51.54 -2.34 36.31
C THR A 85 -51.42 -1.98 34.82
N ALA A 86 -52.46 -1.37 34.24
CA ALA A 86 -52.44 -0.92 32.83
C ALA A 86 -51.38 0.17 32.60
N ALA A 87 -51.31 1.17 33.44
CA ALA A 87 -50.32 2.25 33.35
C ALA A 87 -48.89 1.73 33.46
N VAL A 88 -48.62 0.84 34.42
CA VAL A 88 -47.31 0.19 34.56
C VAL A 88 -46.98 -0.69 33.36
N ALA A 89 -47.98 -1.45 32.83
CA ALA A 89 -47.77 -2.24 31.62
C ALA A 89 -47.35 -1.39 30.44
N VAL A 90 -47.95 -0.19 30.24
CA VAL A 90 -47.54 0.78 29.19
C VAL A 90 -46.10 1.22 29.38
N LEU A 91 -45.68 1.58 30.60
CA LEU A 91 -44.29 1.98 30.88
C LEU A 91 -43.29 0.85 30.64
N VAL A 92 -43.64 -0.37 31.09
CA VAL A 92 -42.77 -1.54 30.91
C VAL A 92 -42.61 -1.88 29.44
N VAL A 93 -43.70 -1.98 28.67
CA VAL A 93 -43.67 -2.31 27.23
C VAL A 93 -42.88 -1.29 26.42
N ALA A 94 -42.99 -0.04 26.81
CA ALA A 94 -42.36 1.06 26.07
C ALA A 94 -40.85 1.21 26.35
N CYS A 95 -40.28 0.41 27.26
CA CYS A 95 -38.82 0.45 27.45
C CYS A 95 -38.06 0.00 26.17
N PRO A 96 -37.25 0.85 25.54
CA PRO A 96 -36.58 0.49 24.28
C PRO A 96 -35.29 -0.31 24.52
N CYS A 97 -35.33 -1.32 25.46
CA CYS A 97 -34.17 -2.10 25.86
C CYS A 97 -33.45 -2.77 24.67
N ALA A 98 -34.23 -3.35 23.76
CA ALA A 98 -33.69 -3.97 22.54
C ALA A 98 -33.03 -2.95 21.58
N LEU A 99 -33.49 -1.69 21.59
CA LEU A 99 -32.94 -0.61 20.76
C LEU A 99 -31.49 -0.30 21.12
N GLY A 100 -31.20 -0.24 22.45
CA GLY A 100 -29.82 0.00 22.93
C GLY A 100 -28.85 -1.11 22.56
N LEU A 101 -29.33 -2.34 22.32
CA LEU A 101 -28.51 -3.48 21.91
C LEU A 101 -28.44 -3.68 20.39
N ALA A 102 -29.37 -3.12 19.63
CA ALA A 102 -29.55 -3.39 18.20
C ALA A 102 -28.30 -3.07 17.37
N THR A 103 -27.72 -1.89 17.57
CA THR A 103 -26.52 -1.44 16.82
C THR A 103 -25.23 -2.04 17.39
N PRO A 104 -24.92 -1.96 18.71
CA PRO A 104 -23.65 -2.46 19.24
C PRO A 104 -23.44 -3.96 18.98
N THR A 105 -24.50 -4.78 19.14
CA THR A 105 -24.37 -6.23 18.95
C THR A 105 -24.10 -6.59 17.48
N ALA A 106 -24.82 -5.98 16.54
CA ALA A 106 -24.59 -6.23 15.12
C ALA A 106 -23.23 -5.72 14.67
N LEU A 107 -22.79 -4.56 15.19
CA LEU A 107 -21.47 -3.99 14.92
C LEU A 107 -20.36 -4.90 15.44
N LEU A 108 -20.48 -5.37 16.69
CA LEU A 108 -19.48 -6.27 17.29
C LEU A 108 -19.32 -7.58 16.49
N VAL A 109 -20.44 -8.19 16.10
CA VAL A 109 -20.42 -9.44 15.32
C VAL A 109 -19.91 -9.18 13.89
N GLY A 110 -20.34 -8.09 13.25
CA GLY A 110 -19.95 -7.73 11.89
C GLY A 110 -18.49 -7.35 11.80
N SER A 111 -18.00 -6.47 12.67
CA SER A 111 -16.56 -6.09 12.70
C SER A 111 -15.67 -7.25 13.13
N GLY A 112 -16.12 -8.10 14.08
CA GLY A 112 -15.42 -9.31 14.45
C GLY A 112 -15.32 -10.32 13.29
N LYS A 113 -16.37 -10.48 12.48
CA LYS A 113 -16.34 -11.31 11.26
C LYS A 113 -15.41 -10.70 10.21
N ALA A 114 -15.48 -9.38 9.99
CA ALA A 114 -14.59 -8.67 9.08
C ALA A 114 -13.12 -8.87 9.49
N ALA A 115 -12.80 -8.71 10.78
CA ALA A 115 -11.45 -8.90 11.30
C ALA A 115 -10.94 -10.34 11.11
N GLN A 116 -11.81 -11.36 11.30
CA GLN A 116 -11.48 -12.76 11.01
C GLN A 116 -11.17 -13.00 9.53
N MET A 117 -11.73 -12.20 8.64
CA MET A 117 -11.44 -12.22 7.19
C MET A 117 -10.22 -11.37 6.82
N GLY A 118 -9.56 -10.72 7.79
CA GLY A 118 -8.47 -9.79 7.54
C GLY A 118 -8.92 -8.42 7.05
N ILE A 119 -10.13 -8.00 7.36
CA ILE A 119 -10.68 -6.68 7.01
C ILE A 119 -10.83 -5.88 8.30
N LEU A 120 -10.04 -4.81 8.45
CA LEU A 120 -10.08 -3.91 9.58
C LEU A 120 -10.91 -2.68 9.23
N ILE A 121 -11.86 -2.32 10.08
CA ILE A 121 -12.79 -1.21 9.89
C ILE A 121 -12.52 -0.18 10.97
N SER A 122 -12.20 1.06 10.59
CA SER A 122 -11.81 2.11 11.52
C SER A 122 -12.97 2.67 12.35
N SER A 123 -14.19 2.67 11.83
CA SER A 123 -15.35 3.20 12.56
C SER A 123 -16.69 2.61 12.12
N ALA A 124 -17.70 2.72 12.98
CA ALA A 124 -19.07 2.33 12.67
C ALA A 124 -19.71 3.17 11.53
N GLU A 125 -19.24 4.40 11.35
CA GLU A 125 -19.70 5.32 10.30
C GLU A 125 -19.29 4.83 8.90
N VAL A 126 -18.15 4.18 8.79
CA VAL A 126 -17.63 3.57 7.55
C VAL A 126 -18.62 2.55 6.98
N LEU A 127 -19.27 1.74 7.84
CA LEU A 127 -20.27 0.77 7.41
C LEU A 127 -21.47 1.45 6.72
N GLU A 128 -21.85 2.62 7.20
CA GLU A 128 -22.99 3.37 6.67
C GLU A 128 -22.64 4.02 5.32
N ARG A 129 -21.47 4.61 5.21
CA ARG A 129 -20.94 5.17 3.94
C ARG A 129 -20.73 4.11 2.87
N THR A 130 -20.29 2.90 3.27
CA THR A 130 -20.07 1.77 2.34
C THR A 130 -21.35 1.36 1.57
N ARG A 131 -22.54 1.64 2.11
CA ARG A 131 -23.80 1.29 1.42
C ARG A 131 -24.00 2.08 0.13
N SER A 132 -23.65 3.35 0.14
CA SER A 132 -23.92 4.28 -0.96
C SER A 132 -22.88 4.21 -2.09
N ILE A 133 -21.78 3.49 -1.92
CA ILE A 133 -20.72 3.36 -2.92
C ILE A 133 -21.28 2.82 -4.23
N ASP A 134 -21.09 3.60 -5.30
CA ASP A 134 -21.47 3.28 -6.68
C ASP A 134 -20.24 3.13 -7.61
N THR A 135 -19.14 3.78 -7.27
CA THR A 135 -17.90 3.80 -8.06
C THR A 135 -16.72 3.43 -7.19
N ILE A 136 -15.80 2.60 -7.73
CA ILE A 136 -14.58 2.23 -7.06
C ILE A 136 -13.38 2.50 -7.96
N LEU A 137 -12.47 3.33 -7.49
CA LEU A 137 -11.18 3.57 -8.11
C LEU A 137 -10.16 2.56 -7.56
N LEU A 138 -9.47 1.90 -8.45
CA LEU A 138 -8.48 0.88 -8.13
C LEU A 138 -7.13 1.33 -8.66
N ASP A 139 -6.14 1.48 -7.78
CA ASP A 139 -4.77 1.65 -8.23
C ASP A 139 -4.30 0.40 -8.98
N LYS A 140 -3.36 0.56 -9.90
CA LYS A 140 -2.79 -0.56 -10.65
C LYS A 140 -1.79 -1.34 -9.79
N THR A 141 -0.72 -0.64 -9.40
CA THR A 141 0.50 -1.24 -8.83
C THR A 141 0.27 -1.70 -7.39
N GLY A 142 0.61 -2.98 -7.08
CA GLY A 142 0.40 -3.52 -5.74
C GLY A 142 -1.06 -3.84 -5.40
N THR A 143 -2.04 -3.20 -6.08
CA THR A 143 -3.48 -3.41 -5.88
C THR A 143 -4.01 -4.48 -6.84
N LEU A 144 -4.10 -4.19 -8.14
CA LEU A 144 -4.53 -5.17 -9.15
C LEU A 144 -3.38 -6.04 -9.67
N THR A 145 -2.15 -5.55 -9.55
CA THR A 145 -0.93 -6.24 -9.94
C THR A 145 -0.11 -6.63 -8.70
N LYS A 146 0.90 -7.48 -8.90
CA LYS A 146 1.77 -7.96 -7.82
C LYS A 146 2.67 -6.86 -7.24
N GLY A 147 2.82 -5.71 -7.94
CA GLY A 147 3.73 -4.64 -7.56
C GLY A 147 5.21 -5.00 -7.76
N ALA A 148 5.45 -6.09 -8.48
CA ALA A 148 6.79 -6.59 -8.79
C ALA A 148 6.87 -6.93 -10.28
N MET A 149 7.94 -6.47 -10.91
CA MET A 149 8.23 -6.82 -12.29
C MET A 149 8.50 -8.32 -12.40
N SER A 150 8.00 -8.96 -13.45
CA SER A 150 8.29 -10.35 -13.82
C SER A 150 8.58 -10.46 -15.31
N LEU A 151 9.40 -11.44 -15.70
CA LEU A 151 9.68 -11.76 -17.09
C LEU A 151 8.44 -12.43 -17.71
N GLU A 152 7.89 -11.81 -18.77
CA GLU A 152 6.73 -12.32 -19.50
C GLU A 152 7.14 -13.20 -20.70
N SER A 153 8.04 -12.68 -21.51
CA SER A 153 8.56 -13.37 -22.70
C SER A 153 9.96 -12.89 -23.06
N VAL A 154 10.65 -13.65 -23.92
CA VAL A 154 11.94 -13.30 -24.50
C VAL A 154 11.77 -13.21 -26.01
N ILE A 155 12.11 -12.06 -26.60
CA ILE A 155 12.15 -11.83 -28.03
C ILE A 155 13.54 -12.19 -28.51
N LEU A 156 13.64 -13.19 -29.39
CA LEU A 156 14.90 -13.62 -30.00
C LEU A 156 15.26 -12.79 -31.24
N PRO A 157 16.50 -12.88 -31.73
CA PRO A 157 16.93 -12.11 -32.90
C PRO A 157 16.09 -12.33 -34.17
N ASP A 158 15.46 -13.49 -34.34
CA ASP A 158 14.54 -13.78 -35.44
C ASP A 158 13.19 -13.07 -35.33
N GLY A 159 12.94 -12.37 -34.21
CA GLY A 159 11.69 -11.69 -33.92
C GLY A 159 10.63 -12.59 -33.27
N SER A 160 10.93 -13.86 -33.03
CA SER A 160 10.02 -14.74 -32.30
C SER A 160 9.93 -14.33 -30.82
N ALA A 161 8.72 -14.09 -30.35
CA ALA A 161 8.44 -13.89 -28.92
C ALA A 161 8.16 -15.26 -28.29
N ASN A 162 9.16 -15.80 -27.63
CA ASN A 162 9.10 -17.14 -27.06
C ASN A 162 8.78 -17.10 -25.55
N SER A 163 8.18 -18.20 -25.07
CA SER A 163 8.11 -18.44 -23.61
C SER A 163 9.54 -18.41 -23.04
N PRO A 164 9.71 -17.85 -21.83
CA PRO A 164 11.00 -17.91 -21.13
C PRO A 164 11.53 -19.35 -20.93
N ASP A 165 10.68 -20.35 -21.08
CA ASP A 165 11.00 -21.78 -20.88
C ASP A 165 11.52 -22.47 -22.17
N SER A 166 11.71 -21.76 -23.27
CA SER A 166 12.37 -22.32 -24.46
C SER A 166 13.89 -22.29 -24.31
N GLN A 167 14.60 -23.31 -24.82
CA GLN A 167 16.06 -23.42 -24.67
C GLN A 167 16.81 -22.16 -25.12
N SER A 168 16.44 -21.59 -26.26
CA SER A 168 17.07 -20.37 -26.77
C SER A 168 16.79 -19.14 -25.89
N SER A 169 15.62 -19.08 -25.25
CA SER A 169 15.28 -18.04 -24.27
C SER A 169 16.04 -18.22 -22.97
N GLU A 170 16.21 -19.46 -22.51
CA GLU A 170 16.96 -19.81 -21.30
C GLU A 170 18.44 -19.46 -21.44
N ASP A 171 19.06 -19.72 -22.60
CA ASP A 171 20.46 -19.37 -22.87
C ASP A 171 20.65 -17.85 -22.82
N ALA A 172 19.79 -17.08 -23.49
CA ALA A 172 19.82 -15.62 -23.46
C ALA A 172 19.56 -15.06 -22.05
N LEU A 173 18.59 -15.64 -21.32
CA LEU A 173 18.25 -15.23 -19.96
C LEU A 173 19.39 -15.53 -18.97
N SER A 174 20.04 -16.67 -19.08
CA SER A 174 21.15 -17.11 -18.24
C SER A 174 22.31 -16.10 -18.26
N VAL A 175 22.73 -15.71 -19.48
CA VAL A 175 23.79 -14.70 -19.69
C VAL A 175 23.36 -13.33 -19.16
N THR A 176 22.14 -12.90 -19.48
CA THR A 176 21.64 -11.56 -19.08
C THR A 176 21.39 -11.45 -17.58
N ALA A 177 20.87 -12.50 -16.94
CA ALA A 177 20.69 -12.54 -15.50
C ALA A 177 22.03 -12.50 -14.75
N SER A 178 23.08 -13.12 -15.32
CA SER A 178 24.44 -13.05 -14.78
C SER A 178 25.02 -11.64 -14.84
N LEU A 179 24.78 -10.94 -15.93
CA LEU A 179 25.16 -9.52 -16.11
C LEU A 179 24.40 -8.59 -15.13
N GLU A 180 23.11 -8.84 -14.89
CA GLU A 180 22.25 -8.05 -14.01
C GLU A 180 22.34 -8.46 -12.52
N SER A 181 23.13 -9.48 -12.19
CA SER A 181 23.16 -10.10 -10.84
C SER A 181 23.53 -9.14 -9.71
N ALA A 182 24.31 -8.11 -9.98
CA ALA A 182 24.71 -7.09 -9.00
C ALA A 182 23.84 -5.82 -9.03
N SER A 183 22.84 -5.76 -9.92
CA SER A 183 21.93 -4.62 -10.04
C SER A 183 20.73 -4.76 -9.10
N GLU A 184 20.41 -3.72 -8.35
CA GLU A 184 19.21 -3.66 -7.51
C GLU A 184 17.95 -3.17 -8.25
N HIS A 185 18.08 -2.88 -9.54
CA HIS A 185 16.97 -2.37 -10.34
C HIS A 185 15.82 -3.39 -10.39
N PRO A 186 14.52 -2.99 -10.33
CA PRO A 186 13.38 -3.91 -10.39
C PRO A 186 13.41 -4.87 -11.58
N ILE A 187 13.88 -4.43 -12.74
CA ILE A 187 14.03 -5.25 -13.94
C ILE A 187 15.11 -6.31 -13.73
N ALA A 188 16.26 -5.94 -13.18
CA ALA A 188 17.34 -6.86 -12.88
C ALA A 188 16.89 -7.96 -11.89
N ARG A 189 16.13 -7.57 -10.87
CA ARG A 189 15.51 -8.53 -9.94
C ARG A 189 14.53 -9.48 -10.64
N ALA A 190 13.76 -8.99 -11.62
CA ALA A 190 12.85 -9.82 -12.40
C ALA A 190 13.60 -10.86 -13.23
N LEU A 191 14.67 -10.46 -13.92
CA LEU A 191 15.49 -11.34 -14.75
C LEU A 191 16.24 -12.38 -13.90
N THR A 192 16.87 -11.94 -12.81
CA THR A 192 17.61 -12.83 -11.91
C THR A 192 16.68 -13.79 -11.16
N ALA A 193 15.46 -13.36 -10.79
CA ALA A 193 14.46 -14.24 -10.21
C ALA A 193 13.98 -15.29 -11.22
N ALA A 194 13.70 -14.89 -12.45
CA ALA A 194 13.28 -15.77 -13.53
C ALA A 194 14.34 -16.84 -13.87
N ALA A 195 15.62 -16.45 -13.88
CA ALA A 195 16.73 -17.38 -14.09
C ALA A 195 16.88 -18.36 -12.92
N ARG A 196 16.72 -17.87 -11.67
CA ARG A 196 16.81 -18.71 -10.47
C ARG A 196 15.66 -19.72 -10.37
N GLU A 197 14.43 -19.33 -10.70
CA GLU A 197 13.27 -20.23 -10.74
C GLU A 197 13.48 -21.41 -11.71
N ARG A 198 14.23 -21.18 -12.78
CA ARG A 198 14.54 -22.19 -13.82
C ARG A 198 15.85 -22.92 -13.58
N GLU A 199 16.50 -22.63 -12.44
CA GLU A 199 17.80 -23.23 -12.09
C GLU A 199 18.87 -23.07 -13.19
N LEU A 200 18.82 -21.92 -13.93
CA LEU A 200 19.74 -21.66 -15.02
C LEU A 200 21.17 -21.42 -14.51
N PRO A 201 22.20 -21.83 -15.28
CA PRO A 201 23.58 -21.65 -14.89
C PRO A 201 23.93 -20.15 -14.79
N SER A 202 24.77 -19.79 -13.83
CA SER A 202 25.32 -18.45 -13.73
C SER A 202 26.67 -18.39 -14.45
N HIS A 203 26.84 -17.41 -15.29
CA HIS A 203 28.09 -17.16 -16.02
C HIS A 203 28.94 -16.12 -15.30
N PRO A 204 30.20 -16.41 -14.95
CA PRO A 204 31.08 -15.42 -14.36
C PRO A 204 31.27 -14.21 -15.29
N VAL A 205 31.08 -13.03 -14.76
CA VAL A 205 31.33 -11.77 -15.46
C VAL A 205 32.35 -10.93 -14.71
N ARG A 206 33.16 -10.16 -15.43
CA ARG A 206 34.19 -9.29 -14.88
C ARG A 206 33.94 -7.85 -15.30
N GLU A 207 34.49 -6.91 -14.58
CA GLU A 207 34.45 -5.48 -14.87
C GLU A 207 33.03 -4.94 -15.11
N LEU A 208 32.09 -5.35 -14.25
CA LEU A 208 30.71 -4.87 -14.31
C LEU A 208 30.68 -3.34 -14.16
N ARG A 209 30.05 -2.67 -15.13
CA ARG A 209 29.88 -1.20 -15.15
C ARG A 209 28.41 -0.84 -15.28
N ASN A 210 27.95 0.07 -14.45
CA ASN A 210 26.60 0.62 -14.54
C ASN A 210 26.63 1.93 -15.34
N HIS A 211 25.78 2.01 -16.37
CA HIS A 211 25.55 3.20 -17.17
C HIS A 211 24.24 3.86 -16.75
N PRO A 212 24.25 4.89 -15.90
CA PRO A 212 23.04 5.43 -15.28
C PRO A 212 21.94 5.80 -16.29
N GLY A 213 20.74 5.22 -16.12
CA GLY A 213 19.60 5.43 -16.99
C GLY A 213 19.67 4.76 -18.38
N LEU A 214 20.74 4.04 -18.69
CA LEU A 214 20.96 3.37 -19.98
C LEU A 214 20.98 1.84 -19.84
N GLY A 215 21.80 1.29 -18.95
CA GLY A 215 21.97 -0.16 -18.77
C GLY A 215 23.24 -0.54 -18.03
N VAL A 216 23.70 -1.76 -18.22
CA VAL A 216 24.91 -2.34 -17.64
C VAL A 216 25.79 -2.98 -18.70
N SER A 217 27.10 -3.03 -18.46
CA SER A 217 28.06 -3.73 -19.29
C SER A 217 29.03 -4.54 -18.44
N ALA A 218 29.53 -5.68 -18.94
CA ALA A 218 30.58 -6.48 -18.31
C ALA A 218 31.33 -7.30 -19.33
N LEU A 219 32.48 -7.85 -18.95
CA LEU A 219 33.25 -8.81 -19.75
C LEU A 219 32.88 -10.24 -19.36
N ALA A 220 32.59 -11.08 -20.34
CA ALA A 220 32.47 -12.50 -20.19
C ALA A 220 33.85 -13.16 -19.96
N GLU A 221 33.89 -14.41 -19.53
CA GLU A 221 35.15 -15.15 -19.30
C GLU A 221 36.02 -15.27 -20.55
N ASP A 222 35.42 -15.37 -21.74
CA ASP A 222 36.07 -15.43 -23.03
C ASP A 222 36.50 -14.06 -23.61
N GLY A 223 36.29 -12.99 -22.86
CA GLY A 223 36.65 -11.63 -23.21
C GLY A 223 35.65 -10.90 -24.10
N ALA A 224 34.49 -11.49 -24.42
CA ALA A 224 33.41 -10.78 -25.09
C ALA A 224 32.79 -9.72 -24.20
N LEU A 225 32.42 -8.56 -24.75
CA LEU A 225 31.70 -7.52 -24.05
C LEU A 225 30.19 -7.84 -24.07
N LEU A 226 29.60 -7.95 -22.87
CA LEU A 226 28.18 -8.13 -22.68
C LEU A 226 27.53 -6.78 -22.33
N LEU A 227 26.38 -6.51 -22.91
CA LEU A 227 25.60 -5.30 -22.70
C LEU A 227 24.16 -5.69 -22.37
N ALA A 228 23.52 -5.04 -21.39
CA ALA A 228 22.08 -5.13 -21.18
C ALA A 228 21.52 -3.74 -20.83
N GLY A 229 20.42 -3.34 -21.47
CA GLY A 229 19.84 -2.02 -21.22
C GLY A 229 18.78 -1.64 -22.24
N ARG A 230 18.54 -0.33 -22.32
CA ARG A 230 17.53 0.21 -23.24
C ARG A 230 17.86 -0.10 -24.69
N VAL A 231 16.87 -0.50 -25.45
CA VAL A 231 16.98 -0.75 -26.90
C VAL A 231 17.59 0.45 -27.63
N SER A 232 17.17 1.68 -27.30
CA SER A 232 17.68 2.91 -27.87
C SER A 232 19.18 3.13 -27.57
N TRP A 233 19.69 2.67 -26.45
CA TRP A 233 21.09 2.75 -26.08
C TRP A 233 21.94 1.77 -26.90
N LEU A 234 21.51 0.50 -26.97
CA LEU A 234 22.23 -0.49 -27.81
C LEU A 234 22.30 -0.06 -29.28
N ARG A 235 21.21 0.50 -29.82
CA ARG A 235 21.21 1.04 -31.18
C ARG A 235 22.22 2.18 -31.39
N LYS A 236 22.34 3.08 -30.40
CA LYS A 236 23.34 4.16 -30.44
C LYS A 236 24.78 3.64 -30.44
N LEU A 237 25.00 2.52 -29.75
CA LEU A 237 26.27 1.82 -29.71
C LEU A 237 26.55 1.01 -30.99
N GLY A 238 25.68 1.02 -32.01
CA GLY A 238 25.87 0.32 -33.27
C GLY A 238 25.55 -1.17 -33.23
N ILE A 239 24.94 -1.67 -32.14
CA ILE A 239 24.52 -3.09 -32.03
C ILE A 239 23.48 -3.40 -33.10
N SER A 240 23.73 -4.50 -33.84
CA SER A 240 22.80 -5.00 -34.87
C SER A 240 21.53 -5.55 -34.23
N LEU A 241 20.41 -4.86 -34.44
CA LEU A 241 19.09 -5.27 -34.04
C LEU A 241 18.27 -5.60 -35.28
N PRO A 242 17.93 -6.87 -35.54
CA PRO A 242 17.10 -7.26 -36.68
C PRO A 242 15.75 -6.56 -36.69
N GLU A 243 15.24 -6.24 -37.87
CA GLU A 243 13.96 -5.52 -38.01
C GLU A 243 12.76 -6.30 -37.46
N SER A 244 12.82 -7.63 -37.59
CA SER A 244 11.85 -8.56 -36.94
C SER A 244 11.79 -8.40 -35.42
N ALA A 245 12.97 -8.34 -34.77
CA ALA A 245 13.05 -8.14 -33.31
C ALA A 245 12.56 -6.74 -32.92
N LEU A 246 12.93 -5.68 -33.69
CA LEU A 246 12.46 -4.32 -33.46
C LEU A 246 10.94 -4.18 -33.56
N SER A 247 10.32 -4.86 -34.53
CA SER A 247 8.84 -4.88 -34.66
C SER A 247 8.19 -5.52 -33.44
N ALA A 248 8.67 -6.70 -33.01
CA ALA A 248 8.15 -7.40 -31.83
C ALA A 248 8.37 -6.60 -30.52
N ILE A 249 9.51 -5.93 -30.38
CA ILE A 249 9.81 -5.03 -29.26
C ILE A 249 8.80 -3.87 -29.22
N SER A 250 8.58 -3.21 -30.37
CA SER A 250 7.64 -2.09 -30.48
C SER A 250 6.21 -2.51 -30.16
N GLU A 251 5.80 -3.71 -30.55
CA GLU A 251 4.49 -4.28 -30.20
C GLU A 251 4.36 -4.54 -28.70
N ALA A 252 5.38 -5.10 -28.07
CA ALA A 252 5.41 -5.32 -26.62
C ALA A 252 5.35 -3.98 -25.85
N GLU A 253 6.14 -2.97 -26.27
CA GLU A 253 6.13 -1.65 -25.66
C GLU A 253 4.79 -0.93 -25.85
N ALA A 254 4.13 -1.10 -26.99
CA ALA A 254 2.81 -0.52 -27.27
C ALA A 254 1.72 -1.05 -26.33
N THR A 255 1.89 -2.27 -25.81
CA THR A 255 1.01 -2.85 -24.77
C THR A 255 1.43 -2.51 -23.33
N GLY A 256 2.43 -1.62 -23.17
CA GLY A 256 2.89 -1.12 -21.87
C GLY A 256 3.87 -2.05 -21.14
N ALA A 257 4.53 -2.96 -21.85
CA ALA A 257 5.66 -3.69 -21.30
C ALA A 257 6.91 -2.81 -21.25
N THR A 258 7.81 -3.12 -20.35
CA THR A 258 9.18 -2.58 -20.38
C THR A 258 10.06 -3.63 -21.05
N VAL A 259 10.79 -3.22 -22.08
CA VAL A 259 11.71 -4.11 -22.79
C VAL A 259 13.14 -3.72 -22.51
N VAL A 260 13.95 -4.70 -22.08
CA VAL A 260 15.40 -4.60 -21.91
C VAL A 260 16.05 -5.55 -22.91
N ALA A 261 16.94 -5.04 -23.74
CA ALA A 261 17.69 -5.86 -24.70
C ALA A 261 19.08 -6.16 -24.17
N SER A 262 19.59 -7.35 -24.47
CA SER A 262 20.99 -7.72 -24.22
C SER A 262 21.71 -8.06 -25.52
N ALA A 263 22.99 -7.75 -25.54
CA ALA A 263 23.85 -7.95 -26.70
C ALA A 263 25.22 -8.46 -26.30
N ARG A 264 25.88 -9.14 -27.24
CA ARG A 264 27.23 -9.63 -27.12
C ARG A 264 28.10 -9.08 -28.27
N VAL A 265 29.26 -8.57 -27.90
CA VAL A 265 30.26 -8.05 -28.82
C VAL A 265 31.48 -8.95 -28.77
N GLU A 266 31.72 -9.67 -29.86
CA GLU A 266 32.86 -10.57 -29.97
C GLU A 266 34.15 -9.80 -30.29
N GLY A 267 35.29 -10.36 -29.90
CA GLY A 267 36.59 -9.76 -30.23
C GLY A 267 36.85 -8.38 -29.61
N TRP A 268 36.13 -8.07 -28.54
CA TRP A 268 36.36 -6.83 -27.80
C TRP A 268 37.80 -6.79 -27.29
N GLN A 269 38.59 -5.87 -27.82
CA GLN A 269 39.89 -5.54 -27.27
C GLN A 269 39.79 -4.15 -26.65
N GLU A 270 40.12 -4.07 -25.37
CA GLU A 270 40.34 -2.75 -24.76
C GLU A 270 41.38 -2.02 -25.59
N THR A 271 40.94 -1.09 -26.41
CA THR A 271 41.89 -0.16 -27.03
C THR A 271 42.51 0.65 -25.91
N SER A 272 43.64 0.16 -25.39
CA SER A 272 44.57 1.03 -24.74
C SER A 272 44.91 2.10 -25.79
N SER A 273 44.38 3.32 -25.60
CA SER A 273 44.88 4.46 -26.38
C SER A 273 46.37 4.53 -26.13
N ALA A 274 47.12 3.94 -27.09
CA ALA A 274 48.56 4.12 -27.18
C ALA A 274 48.80 5.60 -27.51
N GLY A 275 48.96 6.38 -26.50
CA GLY A 275 49.24 7.78 -26.54
C GLY A 275 49.71 8.27 -25.20
N ASP A 276 50.73 7.59 -24.66
CA ASP A 276 51.69 8.22 -23.77
C ASP A 276 52.95 7.32 -23.66
N THR A 277 53.76 7.33 -24.72
CA THR A 277 55.21 7.20 -24.53
C THR A 277 55.70 8.51 -23.94
N ALA A 278 55.49 8.72 -22.66
CA ALA A 278 56.21 9.71 -21.92
C ALA A 278 57.27 8.97 -21.07
N SER A 279 58.47 9.09 -21.54
CA SER A 279 59.73 8.77 -20.85
C SER A 279 59.67 9.05 -19.37
N THR A 280 60.01 8.00 -18.58
CA THR A 280 60.42 8.09 -17.19
C THR A 280 61.54 9.11 -17.03
N GLN A 281 61.22 10.31 -16.63
CA GLN A 281 62.13 11.18 -15.91
C GLN A 281 61.52 11.47 -14.56
N ALA A 282 62.13 10.89 -13.56
CA ALA A 282 61.91 11.23 -12.17
C ALA A 282 62.19 12.72 -11.99
N SER A 283 61.18 13.52 -11.83
CA SER A 283 61.26 14.84 -11.22
C SER A 283 60.77 14.74 -9.79
N GLU A 284 61.61 15.21 -8.88
CA GLU A 284 61.36 15.33 -7.47
C GLU A 284 60.03 16.04 -7.15
N PRO A 285 59.36 15.68 -6.04
CA PRO A 285 58.09 16.28 -5.68
C PRO A 285 58.29 17.74 -5.27
N THR A 286 57.75 18.66 -6.06
CA THR A 286 57.47 20.01 -5.57
C THR A 286 56.34 19.93 -4.57
N GLN A 287 56.64 20.28 -3.35
CA GLN A 287 55.69 20.63 -2.30
C GLN A 287 54.77 21.72 -2.82
N GLU A 288 53.43 21.41 -2.81
CA GLU A 288 52.32 22.34 -2.59
C GLU A 288 51.06 21.64 -3.05
N ASP A 289 50.36 21.03 -2.08
CA ASP A 289 48.92 20.89 -1.88
C ASP A 289 48.62 19.71 -0.91
N GLU A 290 49.10 19.83 0.31
CA GLU A 290 48.56 19.08 1.48
C GLU A 290 47.29 19.78 1.94
N ASP A 291 46.15 19.51 1.33
CA ASP A 291 44.84 19.86 1.90
C ASP A 291 44.09 18.56 2.24
N GLY A 292 44.58 17.88 3.28
CA GLY A 292 43.96 16.70 3.88
C GLY A 292 42.66 17.08 4.59
N GLY A 293 41.56 17.09 3.92
CA GLY A 293 40.24 17.36 4.52
C GLY A 293 39.85 16.30 5.54
N ILE A 294 39.12 16.69 6.60
CA ILE A 294 38.55 15.80 7.62
C ILE A 294 37.11 15.45 7.18
N ILE A 295 36.76 14.16 7.21
CA ILE A 295 35.41 13.70 6.96
C ILE A 295 34.76 13.29 8.28
N VAL A 296 33.60 13.88 8.59
CA VAL A 296 32.78 13.55 9.76
C VAL A 296 31.45 12.99 9.30
N ASP A 297 31.11 11.79 9.73
CA ASP A 297 29.79 11.19 9.53
C ASP A 297 28.98 11.38 10.83
N MET A 298 27.82 12.06 10.72
CA MET A 298 26.96 12.46 11.84
C MET A 298 25.56 11.92 11.63
N ALA A 299 24.94 11.33 12.66
CA ALA A 299 23.49 11.10 12.67
C ALA A 299 22.77 12.42 12.96
N VAL A 300 21.63 12.65 12.32
CA VAL A 300 20.80 13.84 12.49
C VAL A 300 19.35 13.40 12.65
N GLY A 301 18.92 13.19 13.89
CA GLY A 301 17.55 12.78 14.22
C GLY A 301 16.55 13.93 14.13
N GLY A 302 15.27 13.58 13.88
CA GLY A 302 14.15 14.53 13.82
C GLY A 302 13.94 15.23 12.48
N MET A 303 14.58 14.77 11.39
CA MET A 303 14.33 15.27 10.05
C MET A 303 13.12 14.55 9.43
N THR A 304 12.09 15.29 9.02
CA THR A 304 10.85 14.70 8.48
C THR A 304 10.58 15.05 7.01
N CYS A 305 11.36 15.94 6.41
CA CYS A 305 11.10 16.41 5.05
C CYS A 305 12.34 17.04 4.38
N ALA A 306 12.29 17.19 3.05
CA ALA A 306 13.37 17.78 2.24
C ALA A 306 13.72 19.24 2.64
N SER A 307 12.82 19.98 3.27
CA SER A 307 13.12 21.32 3.79
C SER A 307 13.98 21.28 5.06
N CYS A 308 13.88 20.19 5.83
CA CYS A 308 14.73 19.90 6.99
C CYS A 308 16.18 19.66 6.54
N VAL A 309 16.36 18.82 5.51
CA VAL A 309 17.66 18.55 4.88
C VAL A 309 18.36 19.85 4.47
N ARG A 310 17.69 20.66 3.66
CA ARG A 310 18.23 21.95 3.20
C ARG A 310 18.54 22.92 4.33
N ARG A 311 17.82 22.85 5.46
CA ARG A 311 18.08 23.68 6.63
C ARG A 311 19.37 23.29 7.33
N VAL A 312 19.61 21.99 7.51
CA VAL A 312 20.84 21.45 8.12
C VAL A 312 22.03 21.74 7.21
N GLU A 313 21.95 21.44 5.90
CA GLU A 313 23.01 21.73 4.93
C GLU A 313 23.38 23.22 4.90
N ARG A 314 22.38 24.10 4.87
CA ARG A 314 22.61 25.54 4.87
C ARG A 314 23.23 26.05 6.17
N LYS A 315 22.90 25.44 7.31
CA LYS A 315 23.48 25.84 8.59
C LYS A 315 24.93 25.38 8.73
N LEU A 316 25.22 24.15 8.35
CA LEU A 316 26.59 23.62 8.31
C LEU A 316 27.46 24.31 7.26
N GLY A 317 26.93 24.58 6.07
CA GLY A 317 27.62 25.30 5.00
C GLY A 317 27.86 26.79 5.26
N LYS A 318 27.41 27.34 6.41
CA LYS A 318 27.82 28.69 6.87
C LYS A 318 29.16 28.70 7.60
N LEU A 319 29.65 27.55 8.01
CA LEU A 319 30.97 27.42 8.57
C LEU A 319 32.01 27.46 7.43
N ASP A 320 33.07 28.20 7.62
CA ASP A 320 34.12 28.36 6.61
C ASP A 320 34.81 27.03 6.30
N GLY A 321 34.96 26.68 5.02
CA GLY A 321 35.57 25.42 4.60
C GLY A 321 34.77 24.16 4.91
N VAL A 322 33.45 24.25 5.20
CA VAL A 322 32.58 23.11 5.50
C VAL A 322 31.64 22.81 4.32
N GLN A 323 31.67 21.57 3.83
CA GLN A 323 30.69 21.03 2.89
C GLN A 323 29.91 19.91 3.57
N ALA A 324 28.57 19.99 3.59
CA ALA A 324 27.70 19.00 4.18
C ALA A 324 26.73 18.44 3.15
N GLN A 325 26.61 17.12 3.11
CA GLN A 325 25.60 16.38 2.37
C GLN A 325 24.71 15.63 3.37
N VAL A 326 23.42 15.92 3.36
CA VAL A 326 22.46 15.35 4.32
C VAL A 326 21.52 14.40 3.59
N ASN A 327 21.35 13.21 4.14
CA ASN A 327 20.45 12.18 3.63
C ASN A 327 19.27 11.98 4.58
N LEU A 328 18.06 12.25 4.09
CA LEU A 328 16.84 12.11 4.87
C LEU A 328 16.51 10.64 5.20
N ALA A 329 16.72 9.74 4.23
CA ALA A 329 16.34 8.33 4.37
C ALA A 329 17.19 7.57 5.39
N THR A 330 18.46 8.00 5.56
CA THR A 330 19.39 7.40 6.53
C THR A 330 19.58 8.25 7.79
N GLU A 331 18.86 9.38 7.88
CA GLU A 331 18.99 10.36 8.97
C GLU A 331 20.45 10.69 9.30
N SER A 332 21.25 10.92 8.26
CA SER A 332 22.69 11.14 8.42
C SER A 332 23.19 12.33 7.61
N ALA A 333 24.24 12.96 8.09
CA ALA A 333 24.99 14.01 7.41
C ALA A 333 26.45 13.59 7.26
N ARG A 334 26.98 13.69 6.05
CA ARG A 334 28.42 13.61 5.77
C ARG A 334 28.98 15.01 5.62
N ILE A 335 29.94 15.36 6.43
CA ILE A 335 30.52 16.70 6.54
C ILE A 335 32.00 16.60 6.17
N THR A 336 32.40 17.33 5.14
CA THR A 336 33.80 17.48 4.73
C THR A 336 34.32 18.81 5.23
N LEU A 337 35.41 18.79 5.99
CA LEU A 337 35.99 19.94 6.64
C LEU A 337 37.35 20.25 6.03
N LYS A 338 37.60 21.50 5.64
CA LYS A 338 38.91 22.03 5.28
C LYS A 338 39.67 22.56 6.52
N HIS A 339 38.91 22.94 7.55
CA HIS A 339 39.46 23.40 8.84
C HIS A 339 38.98 22.48 9.95
N ASP A 340 39.78 22.31 11.00
CA ASP A 340 39.46 21.40 12.10
C ASP A 340 38.42 22.02 13.06
N TYR A 341 37.13 21.66 12.85
CA TYR A 341 36.07 21.96 13.81
C TYR A 341 35.88 20.78 14.76
N SER A 342 35.70 21.06 16.05
CA SER A 342 35.40 20.02 17.02
C SER A 342 34.01 19.41 16.80
N ASP A 343 33.83 18.16 17.21
CA ASP A 343 32.55 17.46 17.11
C ASP A 343 31.41 18.25 17.83
N ALA A 344 31.75 18.82 19.01
CA ALA A 344 30.82 19.64 19.77
C ALA A 344 30.37 20.91 19.02
N GLN A 345 31.25 21.55 18.25
CA GLN A 345 30.90 22.72 17.43
C GLN A 345 29.95 22.35 16.26
N LEU A 346 30.21 21.22 15.61
CA LEU A 346 29.33 20.72 14.53
C LEU A 346 27.96 20.31 15.07
N GLU A 347 27.93 19.63 16.21
CA GLU A 347 26.68 19.26 16.88
C GLU A 347 25.87 20.49 17.33
N GLU A 348 26.54 21.53 17.87
CA GLU A 348 25.86 22.76 18.29
C GLU A 348 25.15 23.47 17.12
N VAL A 349 25.79 23.50 15.95
CA VAL A 349 25.19 24.08 14.73
C VAL A 349 23.94 23.32 14.29
N VAL A 350 23.94 21.99 14.39
CA VAL A 350 22.79 21.16 14.03
C VAL A 350 21.68 21.26 15.10
N LYS A 351 22.06 21.32 16.40
CA LYS A 351 21.11 21.60 17.51
C LYS A 351 20.45 22.97 17.35
N ALA A 352 21.23 23.99 16.97
CA ALA A 352 20.71 25.33 16.69
C ALA A 352 19.81 25.38 15.43
N ALA A 353 19.84 24.35 14.59
CA ALA A 353 18.89 24.16 13.49
C ALA A 353 17.59 23.45 13.92
N GLY A 354 17.53 22.94 15.16
CA GLY A 354 16.37 22.27 15.75
C GLY A 354 16.36 20.74 15.57
N TYR A 355 17.52 20.12 15.38
CA TYR A 355 17.66 18.66 15.16
C TYR A 355 18.58 18.03 16.19
N GLU A 356 18.54 16.71 16.32
CA GLU A 356 19.34 15.93 17.27
C GLU A 356 20.57 15.35 16.56
N PRO A 357 21.77 15.96 16.66
CA PRO A 357 22.99 15.45 16.08
C PRO A 357 23.69 14.45 16.98
N GLN A 358 24.37 13.48 16.38
CA GLN A 358 25.32 12.57 17.04
C GLN A 358 26.43 12.23 16.07
N VAL A 359 27.66 12.62 16.37
CA VAL A 359 28.83 12.24 15.56
C VAL A 359 29.08 10.74 15.72
N ARG A 360 29.14 10.03 14.60
CA ARG A 360 29.35 8.57 14.52
C ARG A 360 30.81 8.21 14.24
N SER A 361 31.45 8.97 13.35
CA SER A 361 32.84 8.72 12.98
C SER A 361 33.50 9.99 12.47
N ARG A 362 34.82 10.07 12.70
CA ARG A 362 35.72 11.13 12.23
C ARG A 362 36.96 10.49 11.64
N ARG A 363 37.35 10.88 10.42
CA ARG A 363 38.53 10.34 9.75
C ARG A 363 39.20 11.40 8.89
N LEU A 364 40.55 11.31 8.76
CA LEU A 364 41.29 12.11 7.79
C LEU A 364 40.99 11.57 6.37
N ALA A 365 40.86 12.44 5.38
CA ALA A 365 40.59 12.05 4.01
C ALA A 365 41.74 11.24 3.37
N SER A 366 42.92 11.22 3.98
CA SER A 366 44.11 10.50 3.51
C SER A 366 44.24 9.05 3.97
N ALA A 367 43.36 8.52 4.82
CA ALA A 367 43.43 7.14 5.28
C ALA A 367 42.60 6.23 4.40
N GLN A 368 43.09 5.88 3.23
CA GLN A 368 42.55 4.78 2.41
C GLN A 368 42.90 3.44 3.05
N ALA A 369 41.92 2.77 3.67
CA ALA A 369 41.93 1.32 3.73
C ALA A 369 41.68 0.80 2.30
N PRO A 370 42.24 -0.36 1.86
CA PRO A 370 42.04 -0.88 0.53
C PRO A 370 40.64 -1.49 0.43
N THR A 371 39.64 -0.65 0.32
CA THR A 371 38.37 -1.01 -0.27
C THR A 371 38.58 -0.69 -1.74
N ALA A 372 38.43 -1.68 -2.61
CA ALA A 372 38.47 -1.48 -4.05
C ALA A 372 37.56 -0.31 -4.40
N THR A 373 38.13 0.86 -4.51
CA THR A 373 37.44 2.06 -4.93
C THR A 373 37.20 1.86 -6.42
N LEU A 374 35.97 1.46 -6.77
CA LEU A 374 35.46 1.69 -8.11
C LEU A 374 35.44 3.21 -8.29
N THR A 375 36.56 3.79 -8.69
CA THR A 375 36.59 5.09 -9.33
C THR A 375 35.67 4.98 -10.53
N PRO A 376 34.64 5.81 -10.69
CA PRO A 376 33.97 5.92 -11.97
C PRO A 376 34.95 6.59 -12.93
N GLN A 377 35.90 5.84 -13.48
CA GLN A 377 36.46 6.21 -14.75
C GLN A 377 35.31 6.09 -15.75
N THR A 378 34.70 7.20 -16.07
CA THR A 378 33.85 7.36 -17.24
C THR A 378 34.72 7.13 -18.50
N ARG A 379 35.13 5.89 -18.69
CA ARG A 379 35.56 5.44 -19.99
C ARG A 379 34.27 5.20 -20.77
N GLU A 380 33.95 6.16 -21.60
CA GLU A 380 32.83 6.06 -22.54
C GLU A 380 33.06 4.86 -23.45
N LEU A 381 32.01 4.02 -23.59
CA LEU A 381 32.03 2.98 -24.61
C LEU A 381 32.18 3.64 -25.98
N PRO A 382 32.89 3.03 -26.93
CA PRO A 382 33.00 3.57 -28.30
C PRO A 382 31.62 3.82 -28.89
N GLU A 383 31.51 4.83 -29.74
CA GLU A 383 30.25 5.18 -30.41
C GLU A 383 29.75 4.09 -31.37
N HIS A 384 30.58 3.12 -31.70
CA HIS A 384 30.22 2.02 -32.60
C HIS A 384 30.85 0.71 -32.14
N LEU A 385 29.98 -0.27 -31.87
CA LEU A 385 30.31 -1.64 -31.46
C LEU A 385 29.73 -2.61 -32.50
N ASP A 386 30.55 -3.54 -32.98
CA ASP A 386 30.06 -4.63 -33.84
C ASP A 386 29.59 -5.79 -32.95
N GLY A 387 28.31 -5.77 -32.60
CA GLY A 387 27.73 -6.74 -31.72
C GLY A 387 26.36 -7.23 -32.17
N ALA A 388 25.97 -8.39 -31.68
CA ALA A 388 24.70 -9.03 -32.01
C ALA A 388 23.76 -9.05 -30.81
N LEU A 389 22.45 -8.93 -31.05
CA LEU A 389 21.40 -9.11 -30.09
C LEU A 389 21.41 -10.56 -29.56
N LEU A 390 21.46 -10.75 -28.25
CA LEU A 390 21.23 -12.05 -27.60
C LEU A 390 19.74 -12.31 -27.43
N GLY A 391 19.01 -11.31 -26.95
CA GLY A 391 17.59 -11.34 -26.76
C GLY A 391 17.06 -10.02 -26.18
N ALA A 392 15.76 -9.80 -26.30
CA ALA A 392 15.08 -8.69 -25.65
C ALA A 392 14.03 -9.26 -24.68
N PHE A 393 14.09 -8.83 -23.42
CA PHE A 393 13.33 -9.36 -22.31
C PHE A 393 12.15 -8.45 -22.03
N VAL A 394 10.95 -8.99 -22.22
CA VAL A 394 9.69 -8.31 -21.98
C VAL A 394 9.33 -8.46 -20.51
N VAL A 395 9.39 -7.38 -19.77
CA VAL A 395 9.15 -7.37 -18.32
C VAL A 395 7.91 -6.54 -18.03
N ARG A 396 7.04 -7.07 -17.20
CA ARG A 396 5.76 -6.44 -16.85
C ARG A 396 5.42 -6.66 -15.38
N ASP A 397 4.68 -5.72 -14.81
CA ASP A 397 4.04 -5.93 -13.52
C ASP A 397 2.80 -6.81 -13.72
N THR A 398 2.87 -8.03 -13.21
CA THR A 398 1.89 -9.08 -13.46
C THR A 398 0.59 -8.83 -12.71
N VAL A 399 -0.54 -8.93 -13.40
CA VAL A 399 -1.88 -8.92 -12.82
C VAL A 399 -2.03 -10.10 -11.84
N LYS A 400 -2.59 -9.85 -10.65
CA LYS A 400 -2.90 -10.92 -9.69
C LYS A 400 -4.00 -11.82 -10.27
N GLU A 401 -3.91 -13.13 -10.05
CA GLU A 401 -4.89 -14.10 -10.53
C GLU A 401 -6.31 -13.79 -10.05
N SER A 402 -6.43 -13.29 -8.81
CA SER A 402 -7.69 -12.92 -8.19
C SER A 402 -8.29 -11.60 -8.66
N SER A 403 -7.55 -10.78 -9.44
CA SER A 403 -8.02 -9.44 -9.84
C SER A 403 -9.25 -9.50 -10.73
N LYS A 404 -9.31 -10.44 -11.67
CA LYS A 404 -10.48 -10.63 -12.53
C LYS A 404 -11.73 -10.98 -11.73
N ASP A 405 -11.60 -11.89 -10.77
CA ASP A 405 -12.69 -12.27 -9.88
C ASP A 405 -13.11 -11.13 -8.95
N ALA A 406 -12.16 -10.33 -8.47
CA ALA A 406 -12.46 -9.13 -7.68
C ALA A 406 -13.34 -8.14 -8.47
N ILE A 407 -12.97 -7.86 -9.71
CA ILE A 407 -13.73 -6.96 -10.58
C ILE A 407 -15.14 -7.51 -10.86
N ALA A 408 -15.24 -8.81 -11.15
CA ALA A 408 -16.56 -9.46 -11.36
C ALA A 408 -17.45 -9.36 -10.11
N GLN A 409 -16.89 -9.57 -8.91
CA GLN A 409 -17.62 -9.44 -7.65
C GLN A 409 -18.06 -7.99 -7.39
N LEU A 410 -17.21 -6.99 -7.66
CA LEU A 410 -17.56 -5.58 -7.52
C LEU A 410 -18.70 -5.18 -8.46
N LYS A 411 -18.63 -5.59 -9.74
CA LYS A 411 -19.72 -5.37 -10.71
C LYS A 411 -21.02 -6.04 -10.26
N ALA A 412 -20.95 -7.25 -9.71
CA ALA A 412 -22.12 -7.95 -9.15
C ALA A 412 -22.76 -7.23 -7.94
N LEU A 413 -21.99 -6.43 -7.21
CA LEU A 413 -22.48 -5.57 -6.14
C LEU A 413 -23.08 -4.25 -6.63
N GLY A 414 -23.14 -4.03 -7.96
CA GLY A 414 -23.63 -2.81 -8.60
C GLY A 414 -22.65 -1.64 -8.49
N ILE A 415 -21.35 -1.93 -8.40
CA ILE A 415 -20.29 -0.91 -8.28
C ILE A 415 -19.54 -0.86 -9.63
N THR A 416 -19.27 0.34 -10.12
CA THR A 416 -18.50 0.58 -11.33
C THR A 416 -17.01 0.63 -11.02
N PRO A 417 -16.21 -0.38 -11.42
CA PRO A 417 -14.77 -0.34 -11.22
C PRO A 417 -14.10 0.53 -12.27
N THR A 418 -13.19 1.40 -11.84
CA THR A 418 -12.39 2.27 -12.70
C THR A 418 -10.92 2.11 -12.32
N LEU A 419 -10.07 1.88 -13.31
CA LEU A 419 -8.61 1.81 -13.11
C LEU A 419 -8.04 3.23 -13.04
N LEU A 420 -7.27 3.52 -11.99
CA LEU A 420 -6.58 4.79 -11.78
C LEU A 420 -5.07 4.54 -11.76
N THR A 421 -4.31 5.09 -12.72
CA THR A 421 -2.87 4.81 -12.84
C THR A 421 -2.08 5.97 -13.43
N GLY A 422 -0.80 6.07 -13.05
CA GLY A 422 0.17 6.97 -13.67
C GLY A 422 0.72 6.49 -15.01
N ASP A 423 0.41 5.28 -15.44
CA ASP A 423 0.87 4.72 -16.71
C ASP A 423 0.24 5.44 -17.91
N HIS A 424 0.86 5.26 -19.08
CA HIS A 424 0.27 5.68 -20.34
C HIS A 424 -1.04 4.94 -20.63
N GLU A 425 -1.94 5.57 -21.37
CA GLU A 425 -3.29 5.09 -21.63
C GLU A 425 -3.31 3.69 -22.27
N SER A 426 -2.39 3.38 -23.19
CA SER A 426 -2.29 2.06 -23.84
C SER A 426 -2.00 0.94 -22.84
N ALA A 427 -1.03 1.16 -21.94
CA ALA A 427 -0.66 0.23 -20.88
C ALA A 427 -1.82 0.02 -19.88
N ALA A 428 -2.46 1.11 -19.49
CA ALA A 428 -3.60 1.08 -18.58
C ALA A 428 -4.78 0.32 -19.17
N ARG A 429 -5.12 0.57 -20.44
CA ARG A 429 -6.19 -0.15 -21.16
C ARG A 429 -5.89 -1.63 -21.33
N PHE A 430 -4.63 -1.99 -21.55
CA PHE A 430 -4.22 -3.39 -21.63
C PHE A 430 -4.52 -4.12 -20.31
N VAL A 431 -4.07 -3.59 -19.17
CA VAL A 431 -4.34 -4.17 -17.84
C VAL A 431 -5.84 -4.19 -17.56
N ALA A 432 -6.56 -3.11 -17.85
CA ALA A 432 -8.01 -3.00 -17.65
C ALA A 432 -8.76 -4.10 -18.42
N SER A 433 -8.37 -4.37 -19.67
CA SER A 433 -8.98 -5.41 -20.50
C SER A 433 -8.77 -6.82 -19.93
N GLN A 434 -7.61 -7.11 -19.35
CA GLN A 434 -7.30 -8.40 -18.73
C GLN A 434 -8.19 -8.69 -17.52
N VAL A 435 -8.51 -7.66 -16.73
CA VAL A 435 -9.32 -7.81 -15.50
C VAL A 435 -10.80 -7.51 -15.74
N GLY A 436 -11.17 -6.99 -16.92
CA GLY A 436 -12.54 -6.68 -17.28
C GLY A 436 -13.02 -5.33 -16.73
N ILE A 437 -12.15 -4.33 -16.65
CA ILE A 437 -12.51 -2.94 -16.32
C ILE A 437 -12.72 -2.15 -17.61
N ASP A 438 -13.84 -1.42 -17.70
CA ASP A 438 -14.22 -0.65 -18.88
C ASP A 438 -13.76 0.82 -18.78
N SER A 439 -13.69 1.37 -17.57
CA SER A 439 -13.32 2.77 -17.30
C SER A 439 -11.87 2.88 -16.84
N VAL A 440 -11.10 3.79 -17.47
CA VAL A 440 -9.66 3.99 -17.18
C VAL A 440 -9.36 5.47 -17.06
N ILE A 441 -8.66 5.85 -16.02
CA ILE A 441 -8.07 7.17 -15.82
C ILE A 441 -6.54 6.97 -15.78
N ALA A 442 -5.88 7.29 -16.89
CA ALA A 442 -4.44 7.05 -17.11
C ALA A 442 -3.63 8.35 -17.08
N GLY A 443 -2.30 8.23 -16.94
CA GLY A 443 -1.37 9.36 -16.97
C GLY A 443 -1.48 10.30 -15.78
N VAL A 444 -1.99 9.82 -14.64
CA VAL A 444 -2.28 10.64 -13.46
C VAL A 444 -1.06 10.69 -12.55
N LEU A 445 -0.54 11.89 -12.27
CA LEU A 445 0.51 12.06 -11.26
C LEU A 445 -0.01 11.73 -9.85
N PRO A 446 0.85 11.36 -8.90
CA PRO A 446 0.42 11.01 -7.54
C PRO A 446 -0.45 12.07 -6.85
N GLN A 447 -0.12 13.36 -7.05
CA GLN A 447 -0.89 14.49 -6.54
C GLN A 447 -2.27 14.64 -7.19
N ASP A 448 -2.40 14.26 -8.46
CA ASP A 448 -3.62 14.43 -9.24
C ASP A 448 -4.60 13.27 -9.02
N LYS A 449 -4.16 12.15 -8.42
CA LYS A 449 -5.04 11.04 -8.01
C LYS A 449 -6.13 11.51 -7.04
N ARG A 450 -5.77 12.41 -6.11
CA ARG A 450 -6.74 13.05 -5.21
C ARG A 450 -7.78 13.84 -5.97
N ASP A 451 -7.36 14.60 -6.97
CA ASP A 451 -8.23 15.47 -7.76
C ASP A 451 -9.17 14.64 -8.66
N ALA A 452 -8.73 13.46 -9.11
CA ALA A 452 -9.60 12.50 -9.80
C ALA A 452 -10.74 11.99 -8.89
N VAL A 453 -10.43 11.65 -7.62
CA VAL A 453 -11.44 11.27 -6.62
C VAL A 453 -12.40 12.44 -6.38
N MET A 454 -11.86 13.64 -6.14
CA MET A 454 -12.66 14.83 -5.83
C MET A 454 -13.62 15.17 -6.97
N ARG A 455 -13.17 15.12 -8.23
CA ARG A 455 -14.01 15.37 -9.41
C ARG A 455 -15.21 14.42 -9.49
N LEU A 456 -14.98 13.12 -9.30
CA LEU A 456 -16.09 12.15 -9.31
C LEU A 456 -17.06 12.38 -8.14
N GLN A 457 -16.55 12.81 -6.98
CA GLN A 457 -17.41 13.19 -5.85
C GLN A 457 -18.24 14.45 -6.15
N GLU A 458 -17.66 15.44 -6.82
CA GLU A 458 -18.36 16.65 -7.27
C GLU A 458 -19.43 16.35 -8.36
N GLU A 459 -19.21 15.34 -9.18
CA GLU A 459 -20.18 14.81 -10.13
C GLU A 459 -21.32 14.03 -9.45
N GLY A 460 -21.24 13.84 -8.14
CA GLY A 460 -22.28 13.20 -7.31
C GLY A 460 -22.07 11.71 -7.08
N HIS A 461 -20.95 11.14 -7.50
CA HIS A 461 -20.61 9.75 -7.24
C HIS A 461 -20.16 9.52 -5.80
N GLN A 462 -20.54 8.37 -5.26
CA GLN A 462 -20.03 7.88 -3.97
C GLN A 462 -18.82 6.98 -4.23
N VAL A 463 -17.65 7.55 -4.10
CA VAL A 463 -16.40 6.98 -4.57
C VAL A 463 -15.70 6.18 -3.47
N ALA A 464 -15.37 4.91 -3.76
CA ALA A 464 -14.35 4.19 -3.00
C ALA A 464 -13.00 4.28 -3.72
N MET A 465 -11.88 4.38 -2.98
CA MET A 465 -10.52 4.28 -3.51
C MET A 465 -9.79 3.13 -2.84
N VAL A 466 -9.14 2.29 -3.64
CA VAL A 466 -8.29 1.18 -3.19
C VAL A 466 -6.87 1.42 -3.67
N GLY A 467 -5.92 1.41 -2.76
CA GLY A 467 -4.50 1.62 -3.06
C GLY A 467 -3.58 1.03 -1.98
N ASP A 468 -2.30 0.90 -2.30
CA ASP A 468 -1.30 0.33 -1.40
C ASP A 468 -0.13 1.28 -1.09
N GLY A 469 0.07 2.33 -1.88
CA GLY A 469 1.26 3.16 -1.84
C GLY A 469 1.15 4.46 -1.05
N VAL A 470 2.32 5.02 -0.76
CA VAL A 470 2.47 6.40 -0.25
C VAL A 470 1.80 7.41 -1.20
N ASN A 471 1.85 7.12 -2.50
CA ASN A 471 1.29 7.94 -3.56
C ASN A 471 -0.25 8.00 -3.53
N ASP A 472 -0.90 7.05 -2.88
CA ASP A 472 -2.36 6.94 -2.81
C ASP A 472 -2.95 7.55 -1.54
N ALA A 473 -2.13 7.86 -0.53
CA ALA A 473 -2.59 8.34 0.76
C ALA A 473 -3.51 9.58 0.66
N ALA A 474 -3.17 10.54 -0.22
CA ALA A 474 -3.99 11.72 -0.45
C ALA A 474 -5.34 11.38 -1.13
N ALA A 475 -5.36 10.43 -2.05
CA ALA A 475 -6.57 9.95 -2.73
C ALA A 475 -7.46 9.13 -1.79
N LEU A 476 -6.85 8.27 -0.96
CA LEU A 476 -7.55 7.51 0.09
C LEU A 476 -8.20 8.44 1.11
N ALA A 477 -7.46 9.44 1.61
CA ALA A 477 -8.00 10.45 2.52
C ALA A 477 -9.15 11.25 1.89
N GLN A 478 -9.03 11.63 0.62
CA GLN A 478 -10.11 12.31 -0.11
C GLN A 478 -11.34 11.41 -0.25
N ALA A 479 -11.15 10.14 -0.63
CA ALA A 479 -12.25 9.19 -0.72
C ALA A 479 -12.97 9.01 0.62
N SER A 480 -12.24 9.00 1.73
CA SER A 480 -12.77 8.90 3.10
C SER A 480 -13.64 10.08 3.52
N THR A 481 -13.63 11.22 2.82
CA THR A 481 -14.45 12.39 3.21
C THR A 481 -15.95 12.16 2.98
N GLN A 482 -16.32 11.56 1.86
CA GLN A 482 -17.73 11.33 1.46
C GLN A 482 -18.00 9.88 1.07
N GLY A 483 -16.97 9.12 0.71
CA GLY A 483 -17.02 7.73 0.27
C GLY A 483 -16.22 6.80 1.17
N LEU A 484 -15.23 6.10 0.61
CA LEU A 484 -14.50 5.04 1.31
C LEU A 484 -13.03 4.94 0.85
N GLY A 485 -12.09 5.12 1.77
CA GLY A 485 -10.67 4.80 1.55
C GLY A 485 -10.35 3.38 2.01
N ILE A 486 -9.78 2.56 1.15
CA ILE A 486 -9.40 1.17 1.44
C ILE A 486 -7.90 1.01 1.19
N ALA A 487 -7.12 0.75 2.22
CA ALA A 487 -5.69 0.45 2.11
C ALA A 487 -5.46 -1.06 1.98
N MET A 488 -4.54 -1.45 1.09
CA MET A 488 -4.04 -2.83 1.01
C MET A 488 -3.01 -3.09 2.12
N GLY A 489 -2.98 -4.27 2.71
CA GLY A 489 -2.13 -4.59 3.86
C GLY A 489 -0.62 -4.66 3.56
N SER A 490 -0.26 -4.76 2.28
CA SER A 490 1.12 -4.57 1.81
C SER A 490 1.51 -3.09 1.68
N GLY A 491 0.57 -2.19 1.94
CA GLY A 491 0.71 -0.76 1.72
C GLY A 491 1.58 -0.07 2.76
N ALA A 492 1.96 1.17 2.46
CA ALA A 492 2.70 2.01 3.36
C ALA A 492 1.87 2.40 4.60
N ASP A 493 2.54 2.57 5.75
CA ASP A 493 1.90 2.99 7.01
C ASP A 493 1.08 4.28 6.86
N SER A 494 1.53 5.20 6.00
CA SER A 494 0.81 6.44 5.68
C SER A 494 -0.54 6.23 4.98
N ALA A 495 -0.65 5.20 4.13
CA ALA A 495 -1.90 4.83 3.47
C ALA A 495 -2.86 4.18 4.48
N ILE A 496 -2.33 3.28 5.33
CA ILE A 496 -3.09 2.61 6.38
C ILE A 496 -3.66 3.62 7.39
N ALA A 497 -2.86 4.62 7.77
CA ALA A 497 -3.26 5.62 8.77
C ALA A 497 -4.44 6.52 8.33
N VAL A 498 -4.65 6.72 7.03
CA VAL A 498 -5.71 7.60 6.50
C VAL A 498 -6.91 6.84 5.93
N ALA A 499 -6.82 5.52 5.81
CA ALA A 499 -7.86 4.69 5.24
C ALA A 499 -9.01 4.39 6.23
N ASP A 500 -10.21 4.32 5.73
CA ASP A 500 -11.40 3.87 6.49
C ASP A 500 -11.38 2.37 6.75
N MET A 501 -10.82 1.61 5.81
CA MET A 501 -10.65 0.17 5.90
C MET A 501 -9.25 -0.25 5.52
N THR A 502 -8.71 -1.25 6.21
CA THR A 502 -7.43 -1.87 5.87
C THR A 502 -7.64 -3.35 5.60
N LEU A 503 -7.15 -3.81 4.46
CA LEU A 503 -7.16 -5.22 4.07
C LEU A 503 -5.80 -5.82 4.44
N VAL A 504 -5.76 -6.74 5.39
CA VAL A 504 -4.50 -7.38 5.85
C VAL A 504 -3.84 -8.19 4.71
N SER A 505 -4.66 -8.76 3.84
CA SER A 505 -4.20 -9.46 2.63
C SER A 505 -4.07 -8.51 1.45
N SER A 506 -3.09 -8.78 0.58
CA SER A 506 -2.94 -8.09 -0.71
C SER A 506 -3.90 -8.61 -1.80
N ASP A 507 -4.90 -9.42 -1.45
CA ASP A 507 -5.89 -9.97 -2.39
C ASP A 507 -6.98 -8.93 -2.69
N PRO A 508 -7.17 -8.47 -3.94
CA PRO A 508 -8.17 -7.48 -4.30
C PRO A 508 -9.62 -7.97 -4.11
N THR A 509 -9.88 -9.29 -4.03
CA THR A 509 -11.22 -9.82 -3.72
C THR A 509 -11.71 -9.39 -2.34
N MET A 510 -10.78 -9.09 -1.44
CA MET A 510 -11.10 -8.61 -0.10
C MET A 510 -11.81 -7.24 -0.10
N ALA A 511 -11.60 -6.40 -1.12
CA ALA A 511 -12.35 -5.14 -1.27
C ALA A 511 -13.85 -5.41 -1.49
N ALA A 512 -14.19 -6.35 -2.37
CA ALA A 512 -15.58 -6.77 -2.57
C ALA A 512 -16.17 -7.43 -1.31
N ALA A 513 -15.38 -8.26 -0.62
CA ALA A 513 -15.79 -8.87 0.65
C ALA A 513 -16.03 -7.83 1.75
N ALA A 514 -15.17 -6.79 1.84
CA ALA A 514 -15.32 -5.68 2.79
C ALA A 514 -16.63 -4.91 2.59
N ILE A 515 -16.96 -4.60 1.34
CA ILE A 515 -18.21 -3.93 0.99
C ILE A 515 -19.42 -4.83 1.31
N ARG A 516 -19.34 -6.12 0.99
CA ARG A 516 -20.42 -7.08 1.23
C ARG A 516 -20.72 -7.25 2.71
N ILE A 517 -19.70 -7.48 3.56
CA ILE A 517 -19.89 -7.64 5.01
C ILE A 517 -20.40 -6.34 5.66
N SER A 518 -19.94 -5.18 5.19
CA SER A 518 -20.40 -3.88 5.66
C SER A 518 -21.89 -3.66 5.35
N ARG A 519 -22.30 -3.93 4.10
CA ARG A 519 -23.72 -3.86 3.68
C ARG A 519 -24.58 -4.85 4.45
N ALA A 520 -24.10 -6.07 4.68
CA ALA A 520 -24.80 -7.09 5.47
C ALA A 520 -24.96 -6.65 6.95
N THR A 521 -23.91 -6.10 7.55
CA THR A 521 -23.95 -5.60 8.93
C THR A 521 -24.95 -4.46 9.08
N LEU A 522 -24.95 -3.50 8.17
CA LEU A 522 -25.89 -2.39 8.17
C LEU A 522 -27.34 -2.87 7.97
N LYS A 523 -27.55 -3.87 7.10
CA LYS A 523 -28.88 -4.50 6.93
C LYS A 523 -29.40 -5.09 8.22
N VAL A 524 -28.56 -5.86 8.94
CA VAL A 524 -28.93 -6.47 10.23
C VAL A 524 -29.20 -5.40 11.28
N ILE A 525 -28.41 -4.31 11.33
CA ILE A 525 -28.70 -3.17 12.23
C ILE A 525 -30.11 -2.62 11.96
N LYS A 526 -30.45 -2.38 10.68
CA LYS A 526 -31.78 -1.85 10.31
C LYS A 526 -32.91 -2.83 10.64
N GLU A 527 -32.71 -4.12 10.41
CA GLU A 527 -33.67 -5.16 10.79
C GLU A 527 -33.88 -5.19 12.31
N ASN A 528 -32.80 -5.12 13.09
CA ASN A 528 -32.86 -5.08 14.54
C ASN A 528 -33.62 -3.85 15.05
N LEU A 529 -33.34 -2.67 14.51
CA LEU A 529 -34.04 -1.43 14.84
C LEU A 529 -35.51 -1.51 14.49
N PHE A 530 -35.85 -2.01 13.29
CA PHE A 530 -37.23 -2.19 12.87
C PHE A 530 -38.01 -3.08 13.86
N TRP A 531 -37.49 -4.25 14.20
CA TRP A 531 -38.15 -5.17 15.11
C TRP A 531 -38.26 -4.62 16.53
N ALA A 532 -37.22 -3.90 16.99
CA ALA A 532 -37.24 -3.25 18.32
C ALA A 532 -38.33 -2.18 18.45
N PHE A 533 -38.65 -1.46 17.37
CA PHE A 533 -39.73 -0.48 17.36
C PHE A 533 -41.11 -1.11 17.09
N PHE A 534 -41.20 -2.00 16.12
CA PHE A 534 -42.43 -2.61 15.68
C PHE A 534 -43.12 -3.36 16.79
N TYR A 535 -42.35 -4.06 17.58
CA TYR A 535 -42.83 -4.73 18.79
C TYR A 535 -43.53 -3.74 19.74
N ASN A 536 -42.89 -2.61 20.07
CA ASN A 536 -43.47 -1.63 20.99
C ASN A 536 -44.76 -1.01 20.42
N VAL A 537 -44.82 -0.71 19.14
CA VAL A 537 -46.01 -0.15 18.45
C VAL A 537 -47.22 -1.08 18.61
N ILE A 538 -47.05 -2.40 18.54
CA ILE A 538 -48.13 -3.38 18.73
C ILE A 538 -48.53 -3.53 20.19
N MET A 539 -47.56 -3.61 21.09
CA MET A 539 -47.80 -3.96 22.47
C MET A 539 -48.35 -2.79 23.32
N ILE A 540 -48.06 -1.54 22.96
CA ILE A 540 -48.56 -0.35 23.69
C ILE A 540 -50.09 -0.28 23.66
N PRO A 541 -50.81 -0.38 22.53
CA PRO A 541 -52.27 -0.41 22.52
C PRO A 541 -52.84 -1.56 23.38
N LEU A 542 -52.26 -2.76 23.32
CA LEU A 542 -52.71 -3.90 24.12
C LEU A 542 -52.55 -3.62 25.61
N ALA A 543 -51.48 -2.92 26.02
CA ALA A 543 -51.28 -2.50 27.40
C ALA A 543 -52.30 -1.43 27.83
N ILE A 544 -52.59 -0.45 26.98
CA ILE A 544 -53.61 0.60 27.23
C ILE A 544 -54.98 -0.01 27.46
N PHE A 545 -55.37 -1.01 26.65
CA PHE A 545 -56.64 -1.71 26.80
C PHE A 545 -56.68 -2.74 27.94
N GLY A 546 -55.60 -2.87 28.72
CA GLY A 546 -55.52 -3.78 29.86
C GLY A 546 -55.42 -5.27 29.50
N LEU A 547 -55.15 -5.57 28.24
CA LEU A 547 -54.97 -6.93 27.70
C LEU A 547 -53.61 -7.53 28.05
N LEU A 548 -52.68 -6.72 28.56
CA LEU A 548 -51.33 -7.10 28.95
C LEU A 548 -51.08 -6.83 30.42
N ASN A 549 -50.62 -7.87 31.13
CA ASN A 549 -50.09 -7.65 32.46
C ASN A 549 -48.58 -7.35 32.41
N PRO A 550 -47.99 -6.68 33.43
CA PRO A 550 -46.58 -6.30 33.44
C PRO A 550 -45.60 -7.49 33.32
N MET A 551 -45.99 -8.69 33.79
CA MET A 551 -45.14 -9.89 33.67
C MET A 551 -45.03 -10.36 32.23
N LEU A 552 -46.14 -10.41 31.47
CA LEU A 552 -46.15 -10.74 30.05
C LEU A 552 -45.41 -9.69 29.26
N ALA A 553 -45.57 -8.41 29.62
CA ALA A 553 -44.84 -7.31 29.03
C ALA A 553 -43.30 -7.48 29.16
N SER A 554 -42.86 -7.80 30.38
CA SER A 554 -41.42 -8.05 30.67
C SER A 554 -40.87 -9.26 29.93
N ALA A 555 -41.65 -10.36 29.87
CA ALA A 555 -41.24 -11.56 29.11
C ALA A 555 -41.08 -11.28 27.62
N ALA A 556 -42.01 -10.53 27.05
CA ALA A 556 -41.96 -10.15 25.63
C ALA A 556 -40.77 -9.22 25.32
N MET A 557 -40.43 -8.29 26.23
CA MET A 557 -39.21 -7.46 26.11
C MET A 557 -37.93 -8.30 26.15
N ALA A 558 -37.83 -9.27 27.08
CA ALA A 558 -36.68 -10.17 27.12
C ALA A 558 -36.53 -10.95 25.80
N MET A 559 -37.66 -11.45 25.27
CA MET A 559 -37.69 -12.15 23.98
C MET A 559 -37.20 -11.24 22.82
N SER A 560 -37.63 -9.97 22.79
CA SER A 560 -37.18 -9.01 21.79
C SER A 560 -35.64 -8.82 21.81
N SER A 561 -35.06 -8.71 22.99
CA SER A 561 -33.59 -8.60 23.14
C SER A 561 -32.87 -9.87 22.67
N VAL A 562 -33.42 -11.05 22.98
CA VAL A 562 -32.87 -12.33 22.47
C VAL A 562 -32.95 -12.39 20.95
N CYS A 563 -34.07 -11.97 20.34
CA CYS A 563 -34.22 -11.92 18.88
C CYS A 563 -33.18 -11.02 18.23
N VAL A 564 -32.91 -9.85 18.79
CA VAL A 564 -31.86 -8.92 18.30
C VAL A 564 -30.48 -9.58 18.30
N VAL A 565 -30.14 -10.28 19.40
CA VAL A 565 -28.85 -10.99 19.51
C VAL A 565 -28.77 -12.13 18.49
N LEU A 566 -29.83 -12.95 18.40
CA LEU A 566 -29.86 -14.07 17.43
C LEU A 566 -29.79 -13.59 15.97
N ASN A 567 -30.51 -12.50 15.64
CA ASN A 567 -30.43 -11.93 14.31
C ASN A 567 -29.01 -11.40 13.99
N SER A 568 -28.37 -10.75 14.96
CA SER A 568 -26.97 -10.28 14.81
C SER A 568 -25.99 -11.45 14.62
N MET A 569 -26.22 -12.59 15.27
CA MET A 569 -25.36 -13.78 15.11
C MET A 569 -25.40 -14.38 13.69
N ARG A 570 -26.41 -14.06 12.87
CA ARG A 570 -26.45 -14.47 11.44
C ARG A 570 -25.26 -13.94 10.66
N LEU A 571 -24.68 -12.80 11.06
CA LEU A 571 -23.48 -12.23 10.44
C LEU A 571 -22.24 -13.15 10.53
N ARG A 572 -22.17 -14.05 11.51
CA ARG A 572 -21.09 -15.06 11.59
C ARG A 572 -21.05 -15.98 10.36
N ARG A 573 -22.19 -16.19 9.69
CA ARG A 573 -22.34 -17.04 8.50
C ARG A 573 -22.29 -16.25 7.19
N ALA A 574 -22.12 -14.93 7.25
CA ALA A 574 -21.95 -14.11 6.05
C ALA A 574 -20.60 -14.44 5.38
N HIS A 575 -20.64 -14.77 4.09
CA HIS A 575 -19.49 -15.10 3.25
C HIS A 575 -19.18 -13.95 2.28
#